data_8074d34b2c876efe5692e2112d3a0251
#
_entry.id   8074d34b2c876efe5692e2112d3a0251
#
_cell.length_a   1.000
_cell.length_b   1.000
_cell.length_c   1.000
_cell.angle_alpha   90.00
_cell.angle_beta   90.00
_cell.angle_gamma   90.00
#
_symmetry.space_group_name_H-M   'P 1'
#
loop_
_entity.id
_entity.type
_entity.pdbx_description
1 polymer ?
#
loop_
_entity_poly.entity_id
_entity_poly.type
_entity_poly.pdbx_seq_one_letter_code
_entity_poly.pdbx_strand_id
1 'polypeptide(L)'
;MDITGNKATAYGFIAAAEKAGLKLYLGSYPITPATDVLHELSKHKSLGVTTVQCEDEIAGCASSVGASFAGALAVTSTSGPGICLKSEAMNLAVIMELPLVVLDVQRGGPATGLPTKSEQTDLLQALFGRNGESPMPVIAATSPTDCFESAYAASKMALELYKPFIMRKLEQMGVAQNIKRAKNLVEQEAPEVWGILDEVVK
;
A
#
# COMPACT_ATOMS: atom_id res chain seq x y z
N MET A 1 7.59 -26.94 -1.85
CA MET A 1 7.16 -26.34 -0.56
C MET A 1 5.79 -25.71 -0.81
N ASP A 2 4.79 -26.16 -0.07
CA ASP A 2 3.44 -25.60 -0.24
C ASP A 2 3.37 -24.22 0.43
N ILE A 3 2.83 -23.25 -0.27
CA ILE A 3 2.69 -21.86 0.20
C ILE A 3 1.26 -21.40 -0.02
N THR A 4 0.68 -20.69 0.94
CA THR A 4 -0.63 -20.04 0.76
C THR A 4 -0.50 -18.72 -0.01
N GLY A 5 -1.58 -18.27 -0.66
CA GLY A 5 -1.62 -16.99 -1.34
C GLY A 5 -1.29 -15.82 -0.40
N ASN A 6 -1.84 -15.80 0.82
CA ASN A 6 -1.57 -14.76 1.81
C ASN A 6 -0.08 -14.65 2.16
N LYS A 7 0.59 -15.81 2.31
CA LYS A 7 2.03 -15.84 2.60
C LYS A 7 2.86 -15.41 1.40
N ALA A 8 2.49 -15.83 0.21
CA ALA A 8 3.15 -15.42 -1.04
C ALA A 8 2.99 -13.90 -1.27
N THR A 9 1.80 -13.34 -1.02
CA THR A 9 1.53 -11.89 -1.04
C THR A 9 2.45 -11.13 -0.08
N ALA A 10 2.60 -11.60 1.16
CA ALA A 10 3.49 -10.98 2.14
C ALA A 10 4.94 -10.91 1.63
N TYR A 11 5.43 -11.98 1.03
CA TYR A 11 6.77 -12.02 0.44
C TYR A 11 6.90 -11.12 -0.80
N GLY A 12 5.85 -10.98 -1.61
CA GLY A 12 5.82 -10.05 -2.74
C GLY A 12 5.97 -8.60 -2.29
N PHE A 13 5.31 -8.20 -1.21
CA PHE A 13 5.48 -6.87 -0.61
C PHE A 13 6.88 -6.64 -0.06
N ILE A 14 7.46 -7.61 0.64
CA ILE A 14 8.83 -7.52 1.15
C ILE A 14 9.82 -7.34 -0.01
N ALA A 15 9.70 -8.16 -1.05
CA ALA A 15 10.57 -8.08 -2.22
C ALA A 15 10.46 -6.73 -2.94
N ALA A 16 9.24 -6.17 -3.04
CA ALA A 16 9.03 -4.85 -3.64
C ALA A 16 9.66 -3.73 -2.81
N ALA A 17 9.48 -3.77 -1.49
CA ALA A 17 10.04 -2.78 -0.58
C ALA A 17 11.58 -2.81 -0.61
N GLU A 18 12.18 -4.00 -0.56
CA GLU A 18 13.62 -4.18 -0.63
C GLU A 18 14.18 -3.70 -1.97
N LYS A 19 13.51 -4.03 -3.09
CA LYS A 19 13.91 -3.56 -4.42
C LYS A 19 13.84 -2.05 -4.56
N ALA A 20 12.86 -1.41 -3.90
CA ALA A 20 12.68 0.04 -3.90
C ALA A 20 13.58 0.77 -2.87
N GLY A 21 14.28 0.05 -2.01
CA GLY A 21 15.07 0.63 -0.91
C GLY A 21 14.20 1.31 0.16
N LEU A 22 12.94 0.90 0.32
CA LEU A 22 11.98 1.51 1.22
C LEU A 22 11.67 0.58 2.40
N LYS A 23 11.26 1.18 3.53
CA LYS A 23 10.63 0.43 4.62
C LYS A 23 9.24 0.00 4.19
N LEU A 24 8.86 -1.24 4.51
CA LEU A 24 7.49 -1.74 4.32
C LEU A 24 6.65 -1.42 5.56
N TYR A 25 5.50 -0.80 5.36
CA TYR A 25 4.52 -0.57 6.41
C TYR A 25 3.20 -1.28 6.09
N LEU A 26 2.68 -2.04 7.03
CA LEU A 26 1.32 -2.59 6.97
C LEU A 26 0.48 -2.04 8.11
N GLY A 27 -0.54 -1.25 7.80
CA GLY A 27 -1.62 -0.88 8.70
C GLY A 27 -2.83 -1.77 8.48
N SER A 28 -3.17 -2.58 9.47
CA SER A 28 -4.24 -3.58 9.34
C SER A 28 -4.97 -3.78 10.67
N TYR A 29 -5.97 -4.61 10.66
CA TYR A 29 -6.81 -4.99 11.80
C TYR A 29 -7.19 -6.47 11.66
N PRO A 30 -7.66 -7.15 12.72
CA PRO A 30 -8.03 -8.56 12.64
C PRO A 30 -9.27 -8.75 11.75
N ILE A 31 -9.10 -9.44 10.63
CA ILE A 31 -10.17 -9.78 9.68
C ILE A 31 -9.87 -11.08 8.94
N THR A 32 -10.73 -12.07 9.03
CA THR A 32 -10.60 -13.33 8.28
C THR A 32 -10.98 -13.12 6.81
N PRO A 33 -10.16 -13.61 5.84
CA PRO A 33 -8.92 -14.36 5.98
C PRO A 33 -7.64 -13.50 5.88
N ALA A 34 -7.71 -12.17 5.84
CA ALA A 34 -6.58 -11.27 5.57
C ALA A 34 -5.58 -11.19 6.74
N THR A 35 -5.96 -11.54 7.95
CA THR A 35 -5.10 -11.50 9.15
C THR A 35 -3.80 -12.29 8.99
N ASP A 36 -3.80 -13.37 8.19
CA ASP A 36 -2.60 -14.18 7.97
C ASP A 36 -1.45 -13.37 7.34
N VAL A 37 -1.77 -12.35 6.53
CA VAL A 37 -0.76 -11.46 5.94
C VAL A 37 -0.10 -10.61 7.03
N LEU A 38 -0.88 -10.07 7.97
CA LEU A 38 -0.37 -9.33 9.13
C LEU A 38 0.55 -10.23 9.97
N HIS A 39 0.11 -11.45 10.26
CA HIS A 39 0.90 -12.41 11.03
C HIS A 39 2.20 -12.78 10.32
N GLU A 40 2.18 -12.99 9.01
CA GLU A 40 3.40 -13.31 8.26
C GLU A 40 4.37 -12.14 8.25
N LEU A 41 3.91 -10.93 7.88
CA LEU A 41 4.76 -9.74 7.83
C LEU A 41 5.36 -9.38 9.18
N SER A 42 4.66 -9.61 10.29
CA SER A 42 5.14 -9.33 11.66
C SER A 42 6.41 -10.10 12.05
N LYS A 43 6.71 -11.20 11.36
CA LYS A 43 7.91 -12.04 11.57
C LYS A 43 9.17 -11.45 10.93
N HIS A 44 9.02 -10.49 10.02
CA HIS A 44 10.10 -9.99 9.16
C HIS A 44 10.59 -8.59 9.51
N LYS A 45 10.57 -8.23 10.79
CA LYS A 45 11.02 -6.90 11.28
C LYS A 45 12.47 -6.57 10.91
N SER A 46 13.34 -7.59 10.86
CA SER A 46 14.74 -7.43 10.46
C SER A 46 14.93 -7.01 9.00
N LEU A 47 13.90 -7.16 8.15
CA LEU A 47 13.88 -6.71 6.76
C LEU A 47 13.22 -5.33 6.60
N GLY A 48 13.15 -4.53 7.65
CA GLY A 48 12.55 -3.19 7.59
C GLY A 48 11.01 -3.19 7.55
N VAL A 49 10.37 -4.30 7.94
CA VAL A 49 8.92 -4.42 7.97
C VAL A 49 8.37 -3.87 9.28
N THR A 50 7.44 -2.93 9.19
CA THR A 50 6.65 -2.40 10.32
C THR A 50 5.19 -2.83 10.14
N THR A 51 4.63 -3.49 11.15
CA THR A 51 3.23 -3.88 11.17
C THR A 51 2.52 -3.20 12.32
N VAL A 52 1.36 -2.61 12.05
CA VAL A 52 0.51 -1.98 13.06
C VAL A 52 -0.86 -2.61 12.99
N GLN A 53 -1.27 -3.21 14.12
CA GLN A 53 -2.63 -3.69 14.28
C GLN A 53 -3.48 -2.56 14.88
N CYS A 54 -4.47 -2.12 14.13
CA CYS A 54 -5.41 -1.08 14.52
C CYS A 54 -6.72 -1.69 15.03
N GLU A 55 -7.60 -0.84 15.52
CA GLU A 55 -8.94 -1.24 16.01
C GLU A 55 -9.82 -1.73 14.86
N ASP A 56 -9.81 -1.02 13.72
CA ASP A 56 -10.72 -1.25 12.61
C ASP A 56 -10.10 -0.91 11.24
N GLU A 57 -10.92 -1.03 10.22
CA GLU A 57 -10.64 -0.74 8.82
C GLU A 57 -10.16 0.68 8.58
N ILE A 58 -10.81 1.63 9.22
CA ILE A 58 -10.59 3.07 9.02
C ILE A 58 -9.21 3.42 9.58
N ALA A 59 -8.96 3.06 10.83
CA ALA A 59 -7.68 3.30 11.49
C ALA A 59 -6.52 2.60 10.77
N GLY A 60 -6.71 1.34 10.31
CA GLY A 60 -5.71 0.59 9.55
C GLY A 60 -5.34 1.27 8.23
N CYS A 61 -6.34 1.74 7.48
CA CYS A 61 -6.11 2.45 6.22
C CYS A 61 -5.50 3.83 6.43
N ALA A 62 -6.03 4.61 7.36
CA ALA A 62 -5.54 5.96 7.66
C ALA A 62 -4.09 5.95 8.15
N SER A 63 -3.71 4.98 8.99
CA SER A 63 -2.32 4.81 9.42
C SER A 63 -1.37 4.51 8.26
N SER A 64 -1.83 3.73 7.27
CA SER A 64 -1.06 3.44 6.05
C SER A 64 -0.92 4.66 5.16
N VAL A 65 -1.95 5.52 5.05
CA VAL A 65 -1.86 6.82 4.37
C VAL A 65 -0.77 7.68 5.02
N GLY A 66 -0.76 7.77 6.36
CA GLY A 66 0.28 8.49 7.11
C GLY A 66 1.68 7.93 6.89
N ALA A 67 1.83 6.60 6.85
CA ALA A 67 3.11 5.94 6.58
C ALA A 67 3.60 6.19 5.14
N SER A 68 2.69 6.20 4.16
CA SER A 68 3.00 6.59 2.78
C SER A 68 3.48 8.04 2.68
N PHE A 69 2.81 8.95 3.38
CA PHE A 69 3.22 10.35 3.47
C PHE A 69 4.63 10.50 4.07
N ALA A 70 4.99 9.63 5.01
CA ALA A 70 6.33 9.57 5.62
C ALA A 70 7.38 8.82 4.77
N GLY A 71 7.04 8.38 3.56
CA GLY A 71 7.99 7.78 2.59
C GLY A 71 8.14 6.27 2.67
N ALA A 72 7.26 5.54 3.37
CA ALA A 72 7.26 4.08 3.36
C ALA A 72 6.49 3.52 2.15
N LEU A 73 6.84 2.31 1.71
CA LEU A 73 5.91 1.50 0.91
C LEU A 73 4.77 1.07 1.84
N ALA A 74 3.63 1.72 1.70
CA ALA A 74 2.49 1.53 2.59
C ALA A 74 1.47 0.57 2.00
N VAL A 75 1.06 -0.39 2.80
CA VAL A 75 0.05 -1.38 2.49
C VAL A 75 -1.02 -1.39 3.58
N THR A 76 -2.26 -1.58 3.20
CA THR A 76 -3.34 -1.91 4.13
C THR A 76 -4.04 -3.18 3.67
N SER A 77 -4.42 -4.06 4.58
CA SER A 77 -5.13 -5.28 4.24
C SER A 77 -6.56 -5.28 4.76
N THR A 78 -7.44 -5.94 4.01
CA THR A 78 -8.84 -6.10 4.35
C THR A 78 -9.43 -7.35 3.68
N SER A 79 -10.73 -7.54 3.83
CA SER A 79 -11.51 -8.56 3.17
C SER A 79 -12.90 -8.01 2.89
N GLY A 80 -13.48 -8.33 1.72
CA GLY A 80 -14.86 -8.10 1.34
C GLY A 80 -15.52 -6.82 1.89
N PRO A 81 -16.28 -6.95 3.00
CA PRO A 81 -17.03 -5.81 3.53
C PRO A 81 -16.15 -4.66 4.04
N GLY A 82 -14.91 -4.95 4.42
CA GLY A 82 -14.03 -3.92 4.97
C GLY A 82 -13.53 -2.91 3.94
N ILE A 83 -13.55 -3.22 2.64
CA ILE A 83 -13.18 -2.26 1.60
C ILE A 83 -14.15 -1.06 1.57
N CYS A 84 -15.42 -1.27 1.93
CA CYS A 84 -16.40 -0.19 2.02
C CYS A 84 -16.00 0.86 3.05
N LEU A 85 -15.50 0.43 4.20
CA LEU A 85 -15.09 1.31 5.29
C LEU A 85 -13.76 2.03 5.02
N LYS A 86 -12.97 1.54 4.08
CA LYS A 86 -11.70 2.16 3.67
C LYS A 86 -11.85 3.22 2.57
N SER A 87 -13.05 3.34 1.96
CA SER A 87 -13.28 4.15 0.76
C SER A 87 -12.83 5.61 0.94
N GLU A 88 -13.09 6.23 2.08
CA GLU A 88 -12.71 7.61 2.35
C GLU A 88 -11.17 7.77 2.44
N ALA A 89 -10.49 6.91 3.21
CA ALA A 89 -9.04 6.96 3.35
C ALA A 89 -8.32 6.63 2.02
N MET A 90 -8.89 5.74 1.19
CA MET A 90 -8.41 5.48 -0.18
C MET A 90 -8.52 6.73 -1.05
N ASN A 91 -9.65 7.45 -0.98
CA ASN A 91 -9.82 8.73 -1.67
C ASN A 91 -8.84 9.81 -1.18
N LEU A 92 -8.56 9.84 0.12
CA LEU A 92 -7.54 10.73 0.68
C LEU A 92 -6.16 10.42 0.09
N ALA A 93 -5.78 9.15 -0.04
CA ALA A 93 -4.53 8.77 -0.70
C ALA A 93 -4.49 9.24 -2.15
N VAL A 94 -5.59 9.11 -2.90
CA VAL A 94 -5.69 9.58 -4.30
C VAL A 94 -5.54 11.08 -4.40
N ILE A 95 -6.27 11.87 -3.60
CA ILE A 95 -6.21 13.35 -3.69
C ILE A 95 -4.87 13.91 -3.20
N MET A 96 -4.21 13.21 -2.29
CA MET A 96 -2.86 13.55 -1.82
C MET A 96 -1.75 12.97 -2.69
N GLU A 97 -2.12 12.15 -3.69
CA GLU A 97 -1.18 11.49 -4.61
C GLU A 97 -0.15 10.61 -3.89
N LEU A 98 -0.61 9.87 -2.90
CA LEU A 98 0.24 8.99 -2.09
C LEU A 98 0.20 7.55 -2.62
N PRO A 99 1.36 6.88 -2.77
CA PRO A 99 1.42 5.47 -3.12
C PRO A 99 0.87 4.61 -1.98
N LEU A 100 -0.27 3.98 -2.22
CA LEU A 100 -0.93 3.07 -1.27
C LEU A 100 -1.34 1.79 -1.99
N VAL A 101 -1.01 0.64 -1.43
CA VAL A 101 -1.52 -0.64 -1.90
C VAL A 101 -2.60 -1.13 -0.93
N VAL A 102 -3.76 -1.46 -1.48
CA VAL A 102 -4.86 -2.06 -0.72
C VAL A 102 -4.97 -3.52 -1.11
N LEU A 103 -4.71 -4.40 -0.16
CA LEU A 103 -4.89 -5.83 -0.32
C LEU A 103 -6.29 -6.21 0.14
N ASP A 104 -7.11 -6.69 -0.77
CA ASP A 104 -8.42 -7.23 -0.48
C ASP A 104 -8.43 -8.75 -0.68
N VAL A 105 -8.54 -9.50 0.42
CA VAL A 105 -8.62 -10.95 0.40
C VAL A 105 -10.09 -11.35 0.42
N GLN A 106 -10.59 -11.79 -0.71
CA GLN A 106 -12.02 -12.01 -0.96
C GLN A 106 -12.68 -13.02 -0.01
N ARG A 107 -13.94 -12.75 0.32
CA ARG A 107 -14.82 -13.67 1.04
C ARG A 107 -16.27 -13.44 0.68
N GLY A 108 -17.13 -14.38 1.04
CA GLY A 108 -18.57 -14.30 0.78
C GLY A 108 -19.23 -13.10 1.46
N GLY A 109 -20.13 -12.44 0.74
CA GLY A 109 -20.95 -11.30 1.19
C GLY A 109 -22.43 -11.67 1.25
N PRO A 110 -23.35 -10.70 1.45
CA PRO A 110 -23.13 -9.30 1.81
C PRO A 110 -22.82 -9.07 3.31
N ALA A 111 -22.55 -7.80 3.68
CA ALA A 111 -22.20 -7.36 5.04
C ALA A 111 -20.98 -8.14 5.58
N THR A 112 -20.99 -8.56 6.85
CA THR A 112 -19.92 -9.41 7.41
C THR A 112 -19.80 -10.77 6.73
N GLY A 113 -20.84 -11.19 6.02
CA GLY A 113 -20.86 -12.32 5.10
C GLY A 113 -20.43 -13.65 5.71
N LEU A 114 -19.70 -14.42 4.90
CA LEU A 114 -19.21 -15.75 5.24
C LEU A 114 -17.68 -15.74 5.29
N PRO A 115 -17.04 -15.47 6.45
CA PRO A 115 -15.61 -15.20 6.56
C PRO A 115 -14.69 -16.31 6.02
N THR A 116 -15.16 -17.56 6.02
CA THR A 116 -14.37 -18.73 5.58
C THR A 116 -14.78 -19.26 4.22
N LYS A 117 -15.67 -18.55 3.50
CA LYS A 117 -16.14 -18.95 2.17
C LYS A 117 -15.60 -17.99 1.13
N SER A 118 -15.01 -18.57 0.08
CA SER A 118 -14.48 -17.80 -1.05
C SER A 118 -15.61 -17.44 -1.99
N GLU A 119 -15.76 -16.15 -2.27
CA GLU A 119 -16.70 -15.60 -3.23
C GLU A 119 -16.15 -14.25 -3.71
N GLN A 120 -16.45 -13.89 -4.95
CA GLN A 120 -16.17 -12.55 -5.48
C GLN A 120 -17.41 -11.67 -5.29
N THR A 121 -17.40 -10.74 -4.33
CA THR A 121 -18.53 -9.85 -4.00
C THR A 121 -18.19 -8.37 -4.00
N ASP A 122 -16.91 -8.02 -4.18
CA ASP A 122 -16.35 -6.69 -3.91
C ASP A 122 -15.66 -6.02 -5.12
N LEU A 123 -15.60 -6.68 -6.29
CA LEU A 123 -14.94 -6.13 -7.48
C LEU A 123 -15.52 -4.78 -7.92
N LEU A 124 -16.85 -4.66 -7.97
CA LEU A 124 -17.50 -3.40 -8.35
C LEU A 124 -17.28 -2.31 -7.30
N GLN A 125 -17.23 -2.69 -6.02
CA GLN A 125 -16.88 -1.80 -4.93
C GLN A 125 -15.42 -1.31 -5.06
N ALA A 126 -14.49 -2.22 -5.36
CA ALA A 126 -13.09 -1.88 -5.57
C ALA A 126 -12.89 -0.96 -6.79
N LEU A 127 -13.65 -1.16 -7.86
CA LEU A 127 -13.54 -0.34 -9.08
C LEU A 127 -14.25 1.01 -8.96
N PHE A 128 -15.47 1.04 -8.39
CA PHE A 128 -16.38 2.18 -8.50
C PHE A 128 -16.93 2.68 -7.15
N GLY A 129 -16.66 2.02 -6.04
CA GLY A 129 -17.30 2.28 -4.75
C GLY A 129 -16.74 3.47 -3.97
N ARG A 130 -16.27 4.52 -4.65
CA ARG A 130 -15.73 5.73 -4.03
C ARG A 130 -16.45 6.97 -4.55
N ASN A 131 -16.47 8.03 -3.77
CA ASN A 131 -17.01 9.32 -4.21
C ASN A 131 -16.00 10.09 -5.08
N GLY A 132 -16.50 10.87 -6.01
CA GLY A 132 -15.71 11.67 -6.94
C GLY A 132 -14.96 10.82 -7.98
N GLU A 133 -14.08 11.47 -8.73
CA GLU A 133 -13.20 10.80 -9.69
C GLU A 133 -11.96 10.27 -8.98
N SER A 134 -11.98 8.97 -8.69
CA SER A 134 -10.92 8.27 -7.98
C SER A 134 -10.59 6.95 -8.68
N PRO A 135 -10.07 7.00 -9.92
CA PRO A 135 -9.69 5.78 -10.64
C PRO A 135 -8.51 5.10 -9.95
N MET A 136 -8.57 3.77 -9.89
CA MET A 136 -7.58 2.96 -9.21
C MET A 136 -7.37 1.65 -9.98
N PRO A 137 -6.12 1.24 -10.25
CA PRO A 137 -5.85 -0.07 -10.83
C PRO A 137 -6.29 -1.18 -9.87
N VAL A 138 -6.94 -2.21 -10.41
CA VAL A 138 -7.31 -3.40 -9.67
C VAL A 138 -6.65 -4.61 -10.33
N ILE A 139 -5.90 -5.39 -9.56
CA ILE A 139 -5.20 -6.58 -10.00
C ILE A 139 -5.81 -7.78 -9.28
N ALA A 140 -6.17 -8.83 -10.01
CA ALA A 140 -6.73 -10.06 -9.48
C ALA A 140 -5.73 -11.20 -9.62
N ALA A 141 -5.28 -11.77 -8.49
CA ALA A 141 -4.38 -12.90 -8.48
C ALA A 141 -5.13 -14.24 -8.63
N THR A 142 -4.54 -15.20 -9.35
CA THR A 142 -5.15 -16.48 -9.69
C THR A 142 -4.51 -17.70 -9.03
N SER A 143 -3.33 -17.54 -8.46
CA SER A 143 -2.57 -18.62 -7.81
C SER A 143 -1.64 -18.06 -6.74
N PRO A 144 -1.07 -18.89 -5.84
CA PRO A 144 -0.07 -18.40 -4.88
C PRO A 144 1.15 -17.74 -5.52
N THR A 145 1.63 -18.25 -6.65
CA THR A 145 2.73 -17.61 -7.40
C THR A 145 2.30 -16.23 -7.90
N ASP A 146 1.11 -16.17 -8.50
CA ASP A 146 0.54 -14.92 -9.00
C ASP A 146 0.23 -13.92 -7.87
N CYS A 147 -0.10 -14.40 -6.65
CA CYS A 147 -0.22 -13.54 -5.48
C CYS A 147 1.09 -12.80 -5.14
N PHE A 148 2.23 -13.48 -5.25
CA PHE A 148 3.54 -12.84 -5.07
C PHE A 148 3.79 -11.80 -6.16
N GLU A 149 3.60 -12.18 -7.42
CA GLU A 149 3.84 -11.31 -8.58
C GLU A 149 2.90 -10.11 -8.59
N SER A 150 1.62 -10.31 -8.26
CA SER A 150 0.61 -9.24 -8.16
C SER A 150 0.93 -8.25 -7.04
N ALA A 151 1.35 -8.72 -5.87
CA ALA A 151 1.75 -7.85 -4.77
C ALA A 151 2.98 -7.00 -5.12
N TYR A 152 3.96 -7.62 -5.78
CA TYR A 152 5.13 -6.91 -6.28
C TYR A 152 4.76 -5.88 -7.36
N ALA A 153 3.95 -6.28 -8.35
CA ALA A 153 3.52 -5.41 -9.45
C ALA A 153 2.66 -4.24 -8.96
N ALA A 154 1.71 -4.48 -8.03
CA ALA A 154 0.89 -3.44 -7.42
C ALA A 154 1.75 -2.41 -6.67
N SER A 155 2.72 -2.87 -5.91
CA SER A 155 3.66 -2.01 -5.18
C SER A 155 4.51 -1.16 -6.13
N LYS A 156 5.07 -1.78 -7.17
CA LYS A 156 5.81 -1.09 -8.22
C LYS A 156 4.95 -0.04 -8.91
N MET A 157 3.73 -0.42 -9.33
CA MET A 157 2.79 0.49 -10.00
C MET A 157 2.42 1.68 -9.12
N ALA A 158 2.12 1.45 -7.83
CA ALA A 158 1.81 2.52 -6.90
C ALA A 158 2.97 3.52 -6.78
N LEU A 159 4.19 3.05 -6.66
CA LEU A 159 5.37 3.89 -6.56
C LEU A 159 5.67 4.65 -7.87
N GLU A 160 5.53 4.00 -9.02
CA GLU A 160 5.82 4.61 -10.34
C GLU A 160 4.78 5.64 -10.77
N LEU A 161 3.49 5.41 -10.49
CA LEU A 161 2.41 6.32 -10.89
C LEU A 161 2.43 7.63 -10.12
N TYR A 162 2.74 7.61 -8.83
CA TYR A 162 2.67 8.80 -7.98
C TYR A 162 3.98 9.59 -7.91
N LYS A 163 5.13 8.93 -8.10
CA LYS A 163 6.44 9.57 -8.07
C LYS A 163 6.62 10.72 -9.08
N PRO A 164 6.31 10.55 -10.39
CA PRO A 164 6.46 11.62 -11.39
C PRO A 164 5.47 12.77 -11.20
N PHE A 165 4.31 12.52 -10.59
CA PHE A 165 3.26 13.50 -10.43
C PHE A 165 3.57 14.47 -9.30
N ILE A 166 4.03 13.99 -8.17
CA ILE A 166 4.49 14.83 -7.04
C ILE A 166 5.59 15.77 -7.50
N MET A 167 6.56 15.30 -8.26
CA MET A 167 7.65 16.12 -8.77
C MET A 167 7.15 17.22 -9.71
N ARG A 168 6.25 16.90 -10.65
CA ARG A 168 5.66 17.89 -11.55
C ARG A 168 4.83 18.95 -10.81
N LYS A 169 4.09 18.54 -9.77
CA LYS A 169 3.26 19.49 -9.01
C LYS A 169 4.10 20.40 -8.12
N LEU A 170 5.16 19.89 -7.54
CA LEU A 170 6.14 20.70 -6.79
C LEU A 170 6.84 21.72 -7.69
N GLU A 171 7.16 21.35 -8.94
CA GLU A 171 7.70 22.27 -9.96
C GLU A 171 6.69 23.35 -10.34
N GLN A 172 5.43 22.98 -10.61
CA GLN A 172 4.35 23.91 -10.95
C GLN A 172 4.01 24.87 -9.80
N MET A 173 4.18 24.47 -8.55
CA MET A 173 3.97 25.33 -7.38
C MET A 173 5.15 26.27 -7.09
N GLY A 174 6.17 26.29 -7.93
CA GLY A 174 7.36 27.13 -7.72
C GLY A 174 8.24 26.69 -6.54
N VAL A 175 8.00 25.51 -6.03
CA VAL A 175 8.74 24.94 -4.89
C VAL A 175 10.12 24.42 -5.31
N ALA A 176 10.41 24.39 -6.62
CA ALA A 176 11.67 23.90 -7.16
C ALA A 176 12.92 24.58 -6.56
N GLN A 177 12.82 25.89 -6.24
CA GLN A 177 13.92 26.60 -5.55
C GLN A 177 14.07 26.16 -4.08
N ASN A 178 12.96 25.84 -3.42
CA ASN A 178 12.98 25.34 -2.04
C ASN A 178 13.39 23.87 -1.98
N ILE A 179 13.09 23.09 -3.03
CA ILE A 179 13.55 21.70 -3.18
C ILE A 179 15.09 21.66 -3.24
N LYS A 180 15.72 22.56 -3.99
CA LYS A 180 17.19 22.64 -4.05
C LYS A 180 17.83 22.95 -2.69
N ARG A 181 17.12 23.74 -1.87
CA ARG A 181 17.54 24.07 -0.51
C ARG A 181 17.27 22.93 0.49
N ALA A 182 16.12 22.27 0.35
CA ALA A 182 15.77 21.07 1.12
C ALA A 182 16.69 19.89 0.74
N LYS A 183 17.04 19.75 -0.54
CA LYS A 183 18.02 18.81 -1.04
C LYS A 183 19.35 18.93 -0.29
N ASN A 184 19.92 20.12 -0.26
CA ASN A 184 21.20 20.36 0.41
C ASN A 184 21.14 20.07 1.92
N LEU A 185 19.97 20.32 2.55
CA LEU A 185 19.76 20.04 3.97
C LEU A 185 19.68 18.53 4.25
N VAL A 186 18.93 17.80 3.41
CA VAL A 186 18.78 16.34 3.53
C VAL A 186 20.10 15.63 3.20
N GLU A 187 20.87 16.12 2.24
CA GLU A 187 22.18 15.59 1.88
C GLU A 187 23.20 15.73 3.04
N GLN A 188 23.06 16.80 3.84
CA GLN A 188 23.91 17.05 5.00
C GLN A 188 23.48 16.33 6.28
N GLU A 189 22.16 16.21 6.52
CA GLU A 189 21.64 15.72 7.79
C GLU A 189 21.09 14.28 7.74
N ALA A 190 20.78 13.76 6.54
CA ALA A 190 20.28 12.41 6.34
C ALA A 190 20.71 11.82 4.99
N PRO A 191 22.01 11.52 4.81
CA PRO A 191 22.54 11.05 3.53
C PRO A 191 21.92 9.74 3.03
N GLU A 192 21.40 8.90 3.92
CA GLU A 192 20.67 7.68 3.58
C GLU A 192 19.32 7.96 2.87
N VAL A 193 18.69 9.09 3.16
CA VAL A 193 17.46 9.55 2.51
C VAL A 193 17.77 10.19 1.15
N TRP A 194 18.97 10.75 1.01
CA TRP A 194 19.41 11.41 -0.21
C TRP A 194 19.56 10.44 -1.39
N GLY A 195 20.08 9.25 -1.18
CA GLY A 195 20.21 8.23 -2.22
C GLY A 195 18.87 7.89 -2.87
N ILE A 196 17.80 7.92 -2.10
CA ILE A 196 16.42 7.68 -2.57
C ILE A 196 15.92 8.89 -3.39
N LEU A 197 16.20 10.12 -2.94
CA LEU A 197 15.77 11.34 -3.63
C LEU A 197 16.54 11.59 -4.94
N ASP A 198 17.81 11.22 -5.03
CA ASP A 198 18.64 11.44 -6.23
C ASP A 198 18.26 10.47 -7.37
N GLU A 199 17.78 9.25 -7.07
CA GLU A 199 17.18 8.34 -8.05
C GLU A 199 15.79 8.82 -8.51
N VAL A 200 15.10 9.64 -7.71
CA VAL A 200 13.77 10.20 -8.02
C VAL A 200 13.86 11.40 -8.96
N VAL A 201 15.00 12.08 -8.97
CA VAL A 201 15.19 13.37 -9.67
C VAL A 201 15.95 13.21 -10.99
N LYS A 202 16.55 12.02 -11.25
CA LYS A 202 17.12 11.62 -12.55
C LYS A 202 16.06 10.93 -13.41
#